data_930d4647210b0fcf5de47ece721f8629
#
_entry.id   930d4647210b0fcf5de47ece721f8629
#
_cell.length_a   1.000
_cell.length_b   1.000
_cell.length_c   1.000
_cell.angle_alpha   90.00
_cell.angle_beta   90.00
_cell.angle_gamma   90.00
#
_symmetry.space_group_name_H-M   'P 1'
#
loop_
_entity.id
_entity.type
_entity.pdbx_description
1 polymer ?
#
loop_
_entity_poly.entity_id
_entity_poly.type
_entity_poly.pdbx_seq_one_letter_code
_entity_poly.pdbx_strand_id
1 'polypeptide(L)'
;MQRRDFLIAGSAASLCAVAPTTAQTPTVLRRVVSSELTSLDPQRPTGQVTAEMAAELFAGLAVTDAAGKVVPGCAESWSTSADGLTWTFRLRRNLSWSDGKPLTARDFVYTLRRYLQPETGAAQAARLDSIVGAVDVRFGRKPPATLGVSAPDPSTLVIRLQHPDVELPVNLVTAYCVPEHVISAHGREWAKPTLIVSNGPYRLESWAAGAKDLKLRRNPRFYAAADVTIERIEWLTGYDDSTRLRLFRLGQADVASIEDMGNYAAARRELGTALRSSPECALGAIGINVARAPLDKPDLRRALSLAVDRDVLVGKVRGLGEQPWYSVLPPGIPGYPALRKSGDSGTAAAQRIATARELVRQSVGSSRLRLGIGFPTSPTGRKMYLAVAAMWKPIGVDLELLPLDGRAYSAALQRGDYDLFSYAAFAVVPSASNFLLRFVSDSAENVTRYRNTAFDRVVTAAERQLTLAARYAGYGEAEALLLRDVPLIPLWAGNSHRLVARRVRGWVDHPGHSHQSRYLSLAG
;
A
#
# COMPACT_ATOMS: atom_id res chain seq x y z
N MET A 1 99.08 9.37 -28.58
CA MET A 1 98.38 9.96 -27.44
C MET A 1 96.96 10.41 -27.90
N GLN A 2 95.94 9.59 -27.76
CA GLN A 2 94.57 9.92 -28.17
C GLN A 2 93.69 9.69 -26.98
N ARG A 3 92.99 10.74 -26.52
CA ARG A 3 91.93 10.70 -25.51
C ARG A 3 90.63 10.24 -26.18
N ARG A 4 90.01 9.25 -25.62
CA ARG A 4 88.62 8.79 -25.96
C ARG A 4 87.65 9.41 -24.96
N ASP A 5 86.78 10.24 -25.46
CA ASP A 5 85.63 10.77 -24.70
C ASP A 5 84.51 9.75 -24.67
N PHE A 6 84.04 9.40 -23.44
CA PHE A 6 82.89 8.57 -23.21
C PHE A 6 81.64 9.45 -23.00
N LEU A 7 80.70 9.42 -23.94
CA LEU A 7 79.37 9.99 -23.80
C LEU A 7 78.51 9.08 -22.93
N ILE A 8 78.02 9.57 -21.77
CA ILE A 8 77.02 8.92 -20.90
C ILE A 8 75.66 9.42 -21.36
N ALA A 9 74.85 8.52 -21.97
CA ALA A 9 73.45 8.75 -22.26
C ALA A 9 72.59 8.52 -20.99
N GLY A 10 72.07 9.58 -20.40
CA GLY A 10 71.15 9.52 -19.27
C GLY A 10 69.75 9.12 -19.72
N SER A 11 69.28 7.95 -19.36
CA SER A 11 67.90 7.52 -19.54
C SER A 11 67.01 8.14 -18.44
N ALA A 12 66.17 9.10 -18.82
CA ALA A 12 65.13 9.63 -17.95
C ALA A 12 63.99 8.61 -17.81
N ALA A 13 63.92 7.93 -16.69
CA ALA A 13 62.78 7.08 -16.33
C ALA A 13 61.61 7.98 -15.87
N SER A 14 60.55 8.07 -16.69
CA SER A 14 59.29 8.71 -16.30
C SER A 14 58.56 7.82 -15.28
N LEU A 15 58.58 8.19 -14.02
CA LEU A 15 57.72 7.62 -13.00
C LEU A 15 56.29 8.12 -13.27
N CYS A 16 55.45 7.27 -13.87
CA CYS A 16 53.99 7.47 -13.82
C CYS A 16 53.53 7.26 -12.38
N ALA A 17 53.25 8.33 -11.66
CA ALA A 17 52.57 8.29 -10.37
C ALA A 17 51.13 7.77 -10.59
N VAL A 18 50.90 6.51 -10.29
CA VAL A 18 49.54 5.94 -10.16
C VAL A 18 48.94 6.56 -8.90
N ALA A 19 48.07 7.56 -9.07
CA ALA A 19 47.28 8.09 -7.96
C ALA A 19 46.46 6.94 -7.34
N PRO A 20 46.47 6.76 -6.02
CA PRO A 20 45.63 5.75 -5.38
C PRO A 20 44.16 6.13 -5.64
N THR A 21 43.47 5.32 -6.41
CA THR A 21 42.01 5.38 -6.51
C THR A 21 41.51 5.03 -5.12
N THR A 22 41.12 6.02 -4.32
CA THR A 22 40.41 5.82 -3.08
C THR A 22 39.13 5.10 -3.44
N ALA A 23 39.08 3.82 -3.20
CA ALA A 23 37.86 3.03 -3.29
C ALA A 23 36.86 3.66 -2.32
N GLN A 24 35.92 4.47 -2.84
CA GLN A 24 34.84 5.01 -2.03
C GLN A 24 34.11 3.83 -1.38
N THR A 25 34.06 3.82 -0.05
CA THR A 25 33.27 2.83 0.68
C THR A 25 31.86 2.87 0.13
N PRO A 26 31.29 1.72 -0.32
CA PRO A 26 29.97 1.72 -0.95
C PRO A 26 28.94 2.29 0.01
N THR A 27 28.12 3.21 -0.48
CA THR A 27 27.04 3.80 0.31
C THR A 27 25.99 2.74 0.62
N VAL A 28 25.84 2.39 1.90
CA VAL A 28 24.91 1.37 2.37
C VAL A 28 23.78 2.00 3.17
N LEU A 29 22.55 1.82 2.70
CA LEU A 29 21.32 2.18 3.41
C LEU A 29 20.80 0.95 4.19
N ARG A 30 20.62 1.07 5.50
CA ARG A 30 20.07 0.00 6.35
C ARG A 30 18.62 0.29 6.69
N ARG A 31 17.73 -0.60 6.29
CA ARG A 31 16.29 -0.51 6.56
C ARG A 31 15.85 -1.65 7.47
N VAL A 32 15.04 -1.36 8.49
CA VAL A 32 14.52 -2.38 9.39
C VAL A 32 13.00 -2.33 9.46
N VAL A 33 12.34 -3.50 9.36
CA VAL A 33 10.88 -3.62 9.24
C VAL A 33 10.32 -4.76 10.09
N SER A 34 9.00 -4.70 10.38
CA SER A 34 8.31 -5.63 11.29
C SER A 34 8.11 -7.02 10.71
N SER A 35 7.70 -7.10 9.45
CA SER A 35 7.27 -8.35 8.85
C SER A 35 8.42 -9.08 8.19
N GLU A 36 8.34 -10.40 8.15
CA GLU A 36 9.27 -11.24 7.38
C GLU A 36 8.93 -11.19 5.89
N LEU A 37 9.96 -11.32 5.06
CA LEU A 37 9.80 -11.48 3.63
C LEU A 37 9.48 -12.95 3.31
N THR A 38 8.37 -13.19 2.65
CA THR A 38 7.91 -14.55 2.34
C THR A 38 8.01 -14.91 0.86
N SER A 39 8.11 -13.90 -0.02
CA SER A 39 8.19 -14.09 -1.48
C SER A 39 8.87 -12.92 -2.14
N LEU A 40 9.57 -13.16 -3.24
CA LEU A 40 10.09 -12.14 -4.15
C LEU A 40 9.24 -11.99 -5.42
N ASP A 41 8.14 -12.74 -5.57
CA ASP A 41 7.19 -12.58 -6.68
C ASP A 41 6.35 -11.30 -6.46
N PRO A 42 6.54 -10.23 -7.26
CA PRO A 42 5.87 -8.95 -7.03
C PRO A 42 4.37 -9.00 -7.31
N GLN A 43 3.89 -10.03 -8.00
CA GLN A 43 2.46 -10.21 -8.28
C GLN A 43 1.73 -10.98 -7.17
N ARG A 44 2.47 -11.52 -6.18
CA ARG A 44 1.93 -12.26 -5.03
C ARG A 44 2.38 -11.66 -3.70
N PRO A 45 2.18 -10.35 -3.47
CA PRO A 45 2.60 -9.74 -2.22
C PRO A 45 1.73 -10.25 -1.06
N THR A 46 2.38 -10.71 0.00
CA THR A 46 1.73 -11.23 1.22
C THR A 46 1.78 -10.23 2.38
N GLY A 47 2.07 -8.98 2.10
CA GLY A 47 2.12 -7.90 3.11
C GLY A 47 2.93 -6.71 2.64
N GLN A 48 3.04 -5.72 3.53
CA GLN A 48 3.68 -4.45 3.24
C GLN A 48 5.15 -4.59 2.83
N VAL A 49 5.93 -5.40 3.56
CA VAL A 49 7.37 -5.57 3.29
C VAL A 49 7.60 -6.19 1.91
N THR A 50 6.78 -7.17 1.52
CA THR A 50 6.85 -7.76 0.18
C THR A 50 6.51 -6.74 -0.90
N ALA A 51 5.54 -5.84 -0.66
CA ALA A 51 5.18 -4.78 -1.58
C ALA A 51 6.28 -3.71 -1.69
N GLU A 52 6.90 -3.31 -0.58
CA GLU A 52 8.06 -2.41 -0.58
C GLU A 52 9.25 -3.01 -1.34
N MET A 53 9.51 -4.30 -1.14
CA MET A 53 10.56 -5.03 -1.84
C MET A 53 10.31 -5.13 -3.34
N ALA A 54 9.04 -5.36 -3.74
CA ALA A 54 8.65 -5.35 -5.15
C ALA A 54 8.99 -4.02 -5.83
N ALA A 55 8.79 -2.89 -5.15
CA ALA A 55 9.12 -1.56 -5.68
C ALA A 55 10.63 -1.27 -5.76
N GLU A 56 11.48 -1.97 -4.99
CA GLU A 56 12.94 -1.89 -5.11
C GLU A 56 13.47 -2.76 -6.28
N LEU A 57 12.87 -3.93 -6.49
CA LEU A 57 13.34 -4.90 -7.49
C LEU A 57 12.71 -4.74 -8.87
N PHE A 58 11.48 -4.19 -8.94
CA PHE A 58 10.73 -4.14 -10.18
C PHE A 58 10.17 -2.76 -10.47
N ALA A 59 9.94 -2.49 -11.75
CA ALA A 59 9.26 -1.30 -12.23
C ALA A 59 8.11 -1.69 -13.16
N GLY A 60 6.98 -0.98 -13.04
CA GLY A 60 5.81 -1.11 -13.90
C GLY A 60 5.79 -0.08 -15.03
N LEU A 61 4.68 0.00 -15.75
CA LEU A 61 4.41 1.05 -16.74
C LEU A 61 4.42 2.43 -16.09
N ALA A 62 3.72 2.54 -14.97
CA ALA A 62 3.67 3.70 -14.09
C ALA A 62 4.34 3.33 -12.76
N VAL A 63 4.87 4.34 -12.06
CA VAL A 63 5.52 4.23 -10.75
C VAL A 63 5.12 5.42 -9.90
N THR A 64 5.46 5.42 -8.61
CA THR A 64 5.33 6.62 -7.77
C THR A 64 6.66 7.38 -7.69
N ASP A 65 6.59 8.71 -7.65
CA ASP A 65 7.73 9.56 -7.33
C ASP A 65 7.98 9.65 -5.80
N ALA A 66 8.95 10.45 -5.39
CA ALA A 66 9.29 10.64 -3.97
C ALA A 66 8.14 11.23 -3.13
N ALA A 67 7.19 11.92 -3.75
CA ALA A 67 6.00 12.49 -3.11
C ALA A 67 4.77 11.55 -3.18
N GLY A 68 4.93 10.33 -3.71
CA GLY A 68 3.84 9.36 -3.87
C GLY A 68 2.92 9.62 -5.06
N LYS A 69 3.24 10.58 -5.94
CA LYS A 69 2.47 10.89 -7.15
C LYS A 69 2.78 9.85 -8.24
N VAL A 70 1.75 9.41 -8.97
CA VAL A 70 1.91 8.51 -10.11
C VAL A 70 2.57 9.24 -11.29
N VAL A 71 3.65 8.67 -11.77
CA VAL A 71 4.49 9.23 -12.85
C VAL A 71 4.89 8.11 -13.85
N PRO A 72 5.38 8.47 -15.04
CA PRO A 72 5.91 7.52 -16.00
C PRO A 72 7.05 6.65 -15.43
N GLY A 73 6.89 5.32 -15.56
CA GLY A 73 7.87 4.31 -15.19
C GLY A 73 8.63 3.77 -16.40
N CYS A 74 8.42 2.50 -16.73
CA CYS A 74 8.92 1.90 -17.99
C CYS A 74 8.22 2.50 -19.22
N ALA A 75 6.96 2.94 -19.11
CA ALA A 75 6.38 3.84 -20.10
C ALA A 75 6.96 5.24 -19.93
N GLU A 76 7.33 5.90 -21.03
CA GLU A 76 7.72 7.33 -21.02
C GLU A 76 6.50 8.24 -21.10
N SER A 77 5.40 7.75 -21.68
CA SER A 77 4.15 8.49 -21.81
C SER A 77 2.98 7.52 -22.05
N TRP A 78 1.77 8.04 -21.86
CA TRP A 78 0.54 7.36 -22.23
C TRP A 78 -0.51 8.36 -22.72
N SER A 79 -1.45 7.85 -23.50
CA SER A 79 -2.63 8.59 -23.98
C SER A 79 -3.85 7.68 -23.99
N THR A 80 -5.03 8.28 -23.98
CA THR A 80 -6.30 7.56 -24.12
C THR A 80 -7.06 8.09 -25.32
N SER A 81 -7.89 7.24 -25.96
CA SER A 81 -8.84 7.63 -26.99
C SER A 81 -9.93 8.56 -26.42
N ALA A 82 -10.61 9.30 -27.29
CA ALA A 82 -11.65 10.27 -26.89
C ALA A 82 -12.81 9.63 -26.11
N ASP A 83 -13.13 8.36 -26.38
CA ASP A 83 -14.13 7.57 -25.66
C ASP A 83 -13.62 6.95 -24.35
N GLY A 84 -12.32 7.10 -24.06
CA GLY A 84 -11.68 6.55 -22.86
C GLY A 84 -11.50 5.02 -22.90
N LEU A 85 -11.76 4.35 -24.02
CA LEU A 85 -11.76 2.88 -24.11
C LEU A 85 -10.44 2.28 -24.58
N THR A 86 -9.51 3.08 -25.08
CA THR A 86 -8.21 2.57 -25.55
C THR A 86 -7.09 3.39 -24.94
N TRP A 87 -6.25 2.75 -24.16
CA TRP A 87 -5.01 3.34 -23.64
C TRP A 87 -3.81 2.86 -24.43
N THR A 88 -2.94 3.80 -24.82
CA THR A 88 -1.69 3.52 -25.51
C THR A 88 -0.52 3.99 -24.65
N PHE A 89 0.35 3.05 -24.28
CA PHE A 89 1.58 3.32 -23.52
C PHE A 89 2.78 3.22 -24.45
N ARG A 90 3.61 4.27 -24.47
CA ARG A 90 4.89 4.31 -25.18
C ARG A 90 6.00 3.96 -24.21
N LEU A 91 6.73 2.89 -24.46
CA LEU A 91 7.83 2.46 -23.62
C LEU A 91 9.09 3.29 -23.89
N ARG A 92 9.89 3.48 -22.85
CA ARG A 92 11.25 4.07 -22.98
C ARG A 92 12.10 3.20 -23.90
N ARG A 93 13.05 3.83 -24.56
CA ARG A 93 14.04 3.10 -25.37
C ARG A 93 15.02 2.35 -24.46
N ASN A 94 15.60 1.28 -24.99
CA ASN A 94 16.68 0.50 -24.37
C ASN A 94 16.36 -0.05 -22.97
N LEU A 95 15.07 -0.35 -22.69
CA LEU A 95 14.71 -1.09 -21.49
C LEU A 95 15.36 -2.47 -21.49
N SER A 96 15.86 -2.89 -20.35
CA SER A 96 16.46 -4.22 -20.21
C SER A 96 16.23 -4.81 -18.83
N TRP A 97 16.23 -6.11 -18.77
CA TRP A 97 16.27 -6.89 -17.54
C TRP A 97 17.67 -6.86 -16.91
N SER A 98 17.78 -7.22 -15.64
CA SER A 98 19.06 -7.25 -14.91
C SER A 98 20.06 -8.26 -15.48
N ASP A 99 19.60 -9.29 -16.20
CA ASP A 99 20.42 -10.26 -16.94
C ASP A 99 20.89 -9.75 -18.32
N GLY A 100 20.41 -8.58 -18.75
CA GLY A 100 20.78 -7.92 -20.00
C GLY A 100 19.87 -8.21 -21.18
N LYS A 101 18.85 -9.05 -21.03
CA LYS A 101 17.86 -9.26 -22.10
C LYS A 101 17.00 -7.99 -22.30
N PRO A 102 16.57 -7.69 -23.54
CA PRO A 102 15.67 -6.59 -23.80
C PRO A 102 14.35 -6.76 -23.08
N LEU A 103 13.79 -5.66 -22.54
CA LEU A 103 12.44 -5.58 -22.01
C LEU A 103 11.57 -4.83 -23.01
N THR A 104 10.47 -5.42 -23.42
CA THR A 104 9.61 -4.93 -24.51
C THR A 104 8.13 -4.88 -24.08
N ALA A 105 7.28 -4.35 -24.94
CA ALA A 105 5.83 -4.33 -24.71
C ALA A 105 5.23 -5.76 -24.59
N ARG A 106 5.88 -6.79 -25.15
CA ARG A 106 5.45 -8.19 -24.99
C ARG A 106 5.57 -8.66 -23.53
N ASP A 107 6.60 -8.23 -22.81
CA ASP A 107 6.75 -8.53 -21.38
C ASP A 107 5.59 -7.97 -20.57
N PHE A 108 5.06 -6.79 -20.93
CA PHE A 108 3.88 -6.21 -20.28
C PHE A 108 2.59 -6.95 -20.65
N VAL A 109 2.44 -7.42 -21.90
CA VAL A 109 1.31 -8.29 -22.27
C VAL A 109 1.32 -9.57 -21.44
N TYR A 110 2.48 -10.23 -21.33
CA TYR A 110 2.64 -11.40 -20.49
C TYR A 110 2.34 -11.10 -19.02
N THR A 111 2.91 -10.02 -18.50
CA THR A 111 2.72 -9.53 -17.12
C THR A 111 1.25 -9.39 -16.76
N LEU A 112 0.45 -8.69 -17.60
CA LEU A 112 -0.97 -8.42 -17.32
C LEU A 112 -1.81 -9.71 -17.44
N ARG A 113 -1.48 -10.57 -18.39
CA ARG A 113 -2.12 -11.89 -18.52
C ARG A 113 -1.87 -12.74 -17.29
N ARG A 114 -0.62 -12.82 -16.82
CA ARG A 114 -0.26 -13.57 -15.61
C ARG A 114 -0.90 -12.97 -14.35
N TYR A 115 -0.90 -11.63 -14.23
CA TYR A 115 -1.47 -10.93 -13.08
C TYR A 115 -2.95 -11.25 -12.87
N LEU A 116 -3.69 -11.45 -13.95
CA LEU A 116 -5.13 -11.74 -13.92
C LEU A 116 -5.47 -13.24 -13.86
N GLN A 117 -4.48 -14.14 -13.99
CA GLN A 117 -4.74 -15.57 -13.85
C GLN A 117 -5.05 -15.96 -12.40
N PRO A 118 -6.05 -16.84 -12.15
CA PRO A 118 -6.39 -17.32 -10.82
C PRO A 118 -5.20 -17.94 -10.09
N GLU A 119 -4.34 -18.66 -10.80
CA GLU A 119 -3.18 -19.36 -10.28
C GLU A 119 -2.12 -18.41 -9.72
N THR A 120 -2.09 -17.17 -10.20
CA THR A 120 -1.21 -16.12 -9.69
C THR A 120 -1.67 -15.64 -8.33
N GLY A 121 -2.99 -15.54 -8.10
CA GLY A 121 -3.54 -15.11 -6.82
C GLY A 121 -3.18 -13.65 -6.48
N ALA A 122 -3.11 -12.78 -7.48
CA ALA A 122 -2.78 -11.38 -7.28
C ALA A 122 -3.90 -10.66 -6.51
N ALA A 123 -3.58 -10.17 -5.31
CA ALA A 123 -4.56 -9.61 -4.37
C ALA A 123 -5.33 -8.40 -4.93
N GLN A 124 -4.74 -7.66 -5.87
CA GLN A 124 -5.35 -6.46 -6.46
C GLN A 124 -5.80 -6.66 -7.92
N ALA A 125 -5.92 -7.89 -8.40
CA ALA A 125 -6.30 -8.20 -9.78
C ALA A 125 -7.63 -7.55 -10.19
N ALA A 126 -8.61 -7.48 -9.28
CA ALA A 126 -9.92 -6.85 -9.52
C ALA A 126 -9.85 -5.36 -9.91
N ARG A 127 -8.76 -4.65 -9.60
CA ARG A 127 -8.56 -3.26 -10.01
C ARG A 127 -8.36 -3.08 -11.51
N LEU A 128 -8.06 -4.15 -12.21
CA LEU A 128 -7.90 -4.19 -13.67
C LEU A 128 -9.12 -4.76 -14.37
N ASP A 129 -10.25 -4.92 -13.67
CA ASP A 129 -11.51 -5.45 -14.23
C ASP A 129 -12.09 -4.56 -15.35
N SER A 130 -11.67 -3.30 -15.45
CA SER A 130 -11.99 -2.42 -16.58
C SER A 130 -11.42 -2.91 -17.93
N ILE A 131 -10.37 -3.73 -17.93
CA ILE A 131 -9.76 -4.28 -19.15
C ILE A 131 -10.70 -5.31 -19.78
N VAL A 132 -10.88 -5.26 -21.12
CA VAL A 132 -11.67 -6.23 -21.87
C VAL A 132 -11.22 -7.66 -21.54
N GLY A 133 -12.17 -8.51 -21.11
CA GLY A 133 -11.93 -9.91 -20.78
C GLY A 133 -11.31 -10.16 -19.39
N ALA A 134 -10.94 -9.11 -18.63
CA ALA A 134 -10.25 -9.26 -17.33
C ALA A 134 -11.05 -10.09 -16.33
N VAL A 135 -12.34 -9.81 -16.17
CA VAL A 135 -13.22 -10.52 -15.24
C VAL A 135 -13.30 -12.02 -15.59
N ASP A 136 -13.45 -12.35 -16.90
CA ASP A 136 -13.53 -13.75 -17.33
C ASP A 136 -12.23 -14.51 -17.13
N VAL A 137 -11.08 -13.84 -17.39
CA VAL A 137 -9.74 -14.41 -17.16
C VAL A 137 -9.51 -14.62 -15.67
N ARG A 138 -9.84 -13.62 -14.85
CA ARG A 138 -9.63 -13.67 -13.39
C ARG A 138 -10.41 -14.79 -12.70
N PHE A 139 -11.57 -15.14 -13.23
CA PHE A 139 -12.37 -16.28 -12.74
C PHE A 139 -12.13 -17.59 -13.50
N GLY A 140 -11.12 -17.65 -14.38
CA GLY A 140 -10.78 -18.86 -15.14
C GLY A 140 -11.82 -19.26 -16.19
N ARG A 141 -12.74 -18.35 -16.56
CA ARG A 141 -13.81 -18.62 -17.55
C ARG A 141 -13.33 -18.51 -19.00
N LYS A 142 -12.27 -17.71 -19.23
CA LYS A 142 -11.63 -17.56 -20.53
C LYS A 142 -10.10 -17.61 -20.41
N PRO A 143 -9.41 -18.05 -21.46
CA PRO A 143 -7.95 -18.10 -21.45
C PRO A 143 -7.33 -16.69 -21.43
N PRO A 144 -6.15 -16.49 -20.83
CA PRO A 144 -5.47 -15.19 -20.71
C PRO A 144 -5.21 -14.50 -22.05
N ALA A 145 -5.15 -15.25 -23.15
CA ALA A 145 -4.98 -14.71 -24.50
C ALA A 145 -6.14 -13.80 -24.95
N THR A 146 -7.34 -13.95 -24.34
CA THR A 146 -8.52 -13.13 -24.66
C THR A 146 -8.50 -11.75 -24.00
N LEU A 147 -7.53 -11.49 -23.13
CA LEU A 147 -7.38 -10.19 -22.47
C LEU A 147 -7.13 -9.09 -23.51
N GLY A 148 -7.81 -7.96 -23.35
CA GLY A 148 -7.72 -6.79 -24.24
C GLY A 148 -6.38 -6.05 -24.18
N VAL A 149 -5.26 -6.77 -24.23
CA VAL A 149 -3.91 -6.21 -24.22
C VAL A 149 -3.11 -6.71 -25.42
N SER A 150 -2.39 -5.82 -26.09
CA SER A 150 -1.58 -6.14 -27.27
C SER A 150 -0.31 -5.30 -27.36
N ALA A 151 0.70 -5.82 -28.04
CA ALA A 151 1.96 -5.14 -28.35
C ALA A 151 2.11 -5.12 -29.88
N PRO A 152 1.66 -4.05 -30.56
CA PRO A 152 1.76 -3.95 -32.02
C PRO A 152 3.21 -3.84 -32.48
N ASP A 153 4.08 -3.31 -31.64
CA ASP A 153 5.53 -3.23 -31.82
C ASP A 153 6.26 -3.38 -30.48
N PRO A 154 7.58 -3.54 -30.44
CA PRO A 154 8.33 -3.74 -29.18
C PRO A 154 8.24 -2.60 -28.16
N SER A 155 7.86 -1.40 -28.58
CA SER A 155 7.82 -0.18 -27.75
C SER A 155 6.41 0.32 -27.44
N THR A 156 5.36 -0.31 -27.99
CA THR A 156 3.99 0.14 -27.82
C THR A 156 3.13 -0.94 -27.18
N LEU A 157 2.52 -0.61 -26.04
CA LEU A 157 1.49 -1.43 -25.41
C LEU A 157 0.13 -0.76 -25.59
N VAL A 158 -0.86 -1.51 -26.02
CA VAL A 158 -2.26 -1.08 -26.16
C VAL A 158 -3.13 -1.88 -25.19
N ILE A 159 -3.92 -1.18 -24.39
CA ILE A 159 -4.90 -1.76 -23.46
C ILE A 159 -6.28 -1.28 -23.84
N ARG A 160 -7.20 -2.21 -24.12
CA ARG A 160 -8.60 -1.95 -24.42
C ARG A 160 -9.48 -2.20 -23.22
N LEU A 161 -10.35 -1.25 -22.93
CA LEU A 161 -11.25 -1.27 -21.78
C LEU A 161 -12.69 -1.56 -22.22
N GLN A 162 -13.47 -2.20 -21.35
CA GLN A 162 -14.90 -2.41 -21.54
C GLN A 162 -15.75 -1.21 -21.09
N HIS A 163 -15.18 -0.33 -20.28
CA HIS A 163 -15.69 0.99 -19.88
C HIS A 163 -14.52 1.91 -19.59
N PRO A 164 -14.67 3.24 -19.68
CA PRO A 164 -13.60 4.18 -19.35
C PRO A 164 -13.06 3.96 -17.93
N ASP A 165 -11.74 4.10 -17.76
CA ASP A 165 -11.09 4.08 -16.46
C ASP A 165 -9.97 5.11 -16.41
N VAL A 166 -10.28 6.28 -15.85
CA VAL A 166 -9.33 7.40 -15.73
C VAL A 166 -8.23 7.13 -14.69
N GLU A 167 -8.41 6.14 -13.83
CA GLU A 167 -7.43 5.73 -12.83
C GLU A 167 -6.60 4.52 -13.29
N LEU A 168 -6.70 4.08 -14.54
CA LEU A 168 -5.91 2.95 -15.04
C LEU A 168 -4.41 3.08 -14.75
N PRO A 169 -3.73 4.23 -14.97
CA PRO A 169 -2.31 4.39 -14.59
C PRO A 169 -2.06 4.21 -13.09
N VAL A 170 -2.98 4.63 -12.23
CA VAL A 170 -2.92 4.42 -10.76
C VAL A 170 -3.00 2.93 -10.43
N ASN A 171 -3.93 2.21 -11.06
CA ASN A 171 -4.15 0.78 -10.87
C ASN A 171 -2.98 -0.07 -11.39
N LEU A 172 -2.24 0.42 -12.39
CA LEU A 172 -1.08 -0.25 -12.98
C LEU A 172 0.22 -0.08 -12.16
N VAL A 173 0.29 0.82 -11.18
CA VAL A 173 1.50 1.03 -10.35
C VAL A 173 1.95 -0.26 -9.68
N THR A 174 1.03 -1.11 -9.23
CA THR A 174 1.32 -2.38 -8.56
C THR A 174 1.42 -3.58 -9.51
N ALA A 175 1.13 -3.39 -10.80
CA ALA A 175 1.29 -4.42 -11.82
C ALA A 175 2.74 -4.42 -12.35
N TYR A 176 3.68 -4.76 -11.48
CA TYR A 176 5.11 -4.82 -11.80
C TYR A 176 5.39 -5.78 -12.95
N CYS A 177 6.27 -5.36 -13.87
CA CYS A 177 6.69 -6.20 -15.00
C CYS A 177 7.47 -7.43 -14.51
N VAL A 178 7.16 -8.62 -15.04
CA VAL A 178 7.82 -9.88 -14.67
C VAL A 178 8.45 -10.55 -15.89
N PRO A 179 9.61 -11.23 -15.72
CA PRO A 179 10.41 -11.76 -16.83
C PRO A 179 9.80 -13.06 -17.39
N GLU A 180 9.07 -12.98 -18.50
CA GLU A 180 8.47 -14.14 -19.18
C GLU A 180 9.49 -15.25 -19.42
N HIS A 181 10.69 -14.90 -19.89
CA HIS A 181 11.73 -15.85 -20.24
C HIS A 181 12.27 -16.66 -19.04
N VAL A 182 12.23 -16.10 -17.83
CA VAL A 182 12.64 -16.80 -16.60
C VAL A 182 11.48 -17.64 -16.08
N ILE A 183 10.26 -17.06 -16.10
CA ILE A 183 9.05 -17.77 -15.63
C ILE A 183 8.76 -18.98 -16.52
N SER A 184 8.92 -18.86 -17.84
CA SER A 184 8.74 -19.98 -18.77
C SER A 184 9.76 -21.10 -18.57
N ALA A 185 10.99 -20.76 -18.16
CA ALA A 185 12.06 -21.75 -17.91
C ALA A 185 11.94 -22.43 -16.54
N HIS A 186 11.45 -21.72 -15.51
CA HIS A 186 11.52 -22.17 -14.11
C HIS A 186 10.16 -22.27 -13.40
N GLY A 187 9.07 -21.94 -14.08
CA GLY A 187 7.73 -22.02 -13.51
C GLY A 187 7.61 -21.22 -12.22
N ARG A 188 7.07 -21.83 -11.16
CA ARG A 188 6.88 -21.19 -9.84
C ARG A 188 8.18 -20.89 -9.09
N GLU A 189 9.28 -21.48 -9.50
CA GLU A 189 10.60 -21.33 -8.87
C GLU A 189 11.34 -20.04 -9.31
N TRP A 190 10.84 -19.35 -10.34
CA TRP A 190 11.48 -18.18 -10.96
C TRP A 190 11.89 -17.07 -9.97
N ALA A 191 11.11 -16.92 -8.89
CA ALA A 191 11.34 -15.90 -7.87
C ALA A 191 12.27 -16.39 -6.73
N LYS A 192 12.92 -17.55 -6.87
CA LYS A 192 13.97 -17.97 -5.94
C LYS A 192 15.19 -17.05 -6.04
N PRO A 193 15.92 -16.84 -4.93
CA PRO A 193 17.06 -15.92 -4.90
C PRO A 193 18.12 -16.14 -5.97
N THR A 194 18.30 -17.39 -6.39
CA THR A 194 19.30 -17.78 -7.42
C THR A 194 18.83 -17.59 -8.85
N LEU A 195 17.52 -17.37 -9.08
CA LEU A 195 16.90 -17.32 -10.40
C LEU A 195 16.30 -15.97 -10.73
N ILE A 196 16.07 -15.14 -9.71
CA ILE A 196 15.32 -13.88 -9.88
C ILE A 196 16.04 -12.91 -10.81
N VAL A 197 15.31 -12.45 -11.83
CA VAL A 197 15.70 -11.39 -12.75
C VAL A 197 14.72 -10.24 -12.58
N SER A 198 15.23 -9.03 -12.46
CA SER A 198 14.46 -7.83 -12.13
C SER A 198 14.71 -6.71 -13.14
N ASN A 199 13.86 -5.68 -13.13
CA ASN A 199 13.99 -4.49 -13.98
C ASN A 199 13.92 -3.17 -13.20
N GLY A 200 13.95 -3.24 -11.87
CA GLY A 200 13.87 -2.09 -10.97
C GLY A 200 15.21 -1.43 -10.67
N PRO A 201 15.21 -0.44 -9.78
CA PRO A 201 16.41 0.32 -9.42
C PRO A 201 17.49 -0.52 -8.74
N TYR A 202 17.09 -1.61 -8.09
CA TYR A 202 18.00 -2.55 -7.45
C TYR A 202 17.79 -3.97 -7.97
N ARG A 203 18.81 -4.80 -7.78
CA ARG A 203 18.77 -6.25 -7.99
C ARG A 203 19.13 -6.96 -6.71
N LEU A 204 18.65 -8.17 -6.55
CA LEU A 204 19.01 -9.01 -5.41
C LEU A 204 20.50 -9.33 -5.44
N GLU A 205 21.18 -9.07 -4.33
CA GLU A 205 22.58 -9.50 -4.11
C GLU A 205 22.62 -10.79 -3.31
N SER A 206 21.87 -10.87 -2.20
CA SER A 206 21.76 -12.08 -1.40
C SER A 206 20.48 -12.08 -0.55
N TRP A 207 19.88 -13.25 -0.42
CA TRP A 207 18.83 -13.58 0.54
C TRP A 207 18.70 -15.10 0.64
N ALA A 208 18.67 -15.64 1.85
CA ALA A 208 18.25 -17.02 2.07
C ALA A 208 16.78 -17.02 2.50
N ALA A 209 15.98 -17.93 1.97
CA ALA A 209 14.57 -18.02 2.34
C ALA A 209 14.41 -18.22 3.86
N GLY A 210 13.63 -17.36 4.50
CA GLY A 210 13.47 -17.33 5.97
C GLY A 210 14.57 -16.60 6.73
N ALA A 211 15.62 -16.09 6.05
CA ALA A 211 16.62 -15.23 6.70
C ALA A 211 16.04 -13.81 6.91
N LYS A 212 16.44 -13.20 8.02
CA LYS A 212 16.02 -11.85 8.39
C LYS A 212 16.79 -10.75 7.65
N ASP A 213 17.91 -11.06 7.04
CA ASP A 213 18.75 -10.14 6.28
C ASP A 213 18.63 -10.40 4.78
N LEU A 214 18.44 -9.33 4.05
CA LEU A 214 18.37 -9.32 2.59
C LEU A 214 19.22 -8.15 2.08
N LYS A 215 20.05 -8.40 1.06
CA LYS A 215 20.90 -7.38 0.47
C LYS A 215 20.55 -7.15 -0.99
N LEU A 216 20.41 -5.87 -1.31
CA LEU A 216 20.18 -5.40 -2.66
C LEU A 216 21.38 -4.57 -3.12
N ARG A 217 21.65 -4.61 -4.41
CA ARG A 217 22.66 -3.81 -5.07
C ARG A 217 22.04 -3.00 -6.19
N ARG A 218 22.52 -1.77 -6.41
CA ARG A 218 22.12 -0.92 -7.52
C ARG A 218 22.13 -1.69 -8.84
N ASN A 219 21.07 -1.55 -9.62
CA ASN A 219 20.95 -2.15 -10.94
C ASN A 219 21.46 -1.17 -12.01
N PRO A 220 22.63 -1.39 -12.62
CA PRO A 220 23.16 -0.47 -13.64
C PRO A 220 22.35 -0.47 -14.94
N ARG A 221 21.44 -1.43 -15.12
CA ARG A 221 20.56 -1.57 -16.28
C ARG A 221 19.17 -0.94 -16.08
N PHE A 222 18.92 -0.38 -14.91
CA PHE A 222 17.68 0.35 -14.66
C PHE A 222 17.61 1.60 -15.53
N TYR A 223 16.45 1.92 -16.11
CA TYR A 223 16.30 3.04 -17.05
C TYR A 223 16.74 4.40 -16.50
N ALA A 224 16.74 4.58 -15.18
CA ALA A 224 17.17 5.77 -14.48
C ALA A 224 18.31 5.47 -13.49
N ALA A 225 19.23 4.56 -13.87
CA ALA A 225 20.33 4.12 -12.99
C ALA A 225 21.27 5.27 -12.57
N ALA A 226 21.40 6.31 -13.40
CA ALA A 226 22.22 7.49 -13.09
C ALA A 226 21.67 8.28 -11.87
N ASP A 227 20.37 8.23 -11.63
CA ASP A 227 19.71 8.96 -10.54
C ASP A 227 19.76 8.17 -9.20
N VAL A 228 20.16 6.90 -9.22
CA VAL A 228 20.24 6.04 -8.04
C VAL A 228 21.61 6.19 -7.40
N THR A 229 21.68 6.86 -6.26
CA THR A 229 22.95 7.20 -5.58
C THR A 229 23.40 6.16 -4.55
N ILE A 230 22.46 5.40 -3.99
CA ILE A 230 22.74 4.36 -2.98
C ILE A 230 23.19 3.08 -3.68
N GLU A 231 24.41 2.62 -3.38
CA GLU A 231 24.99 1.43 -4.02
C GLU A 231 24.41 0.11 -3.47
N ARG A 232 24.12 0.07 -2.16
CA ARG A 232 23.59 -1.11 -1.49
C ARG A 232 22.49 -0.76 -0.52
N ILE A 233 21.54 -1.68 -0.38
CA ILE A 233 20.51 -1.63 0.67
C ILE A 233 20.60 -2.93 1.46
N GLU A 234 20.64 -2.81 2.78
CA GLU A 234 20.49 -3.93 3.70
C GLU A 234 19.12 -3.83 4.36
N TRP A 235 18.26 -4.82 4.13
CA TRP A 235 16.98 -4.95 4.76
C TRP A 235 17.04 -5.96 5.89
N LEU A 236 16.63 -5.53 7.08
CA LEU A 236 16.45 -6.35 8.27
C LEU A 236 14.95 -6.52 8.51
N THR A 237 14.46 -7.76 8.42
CA THR A 237 13.03 -8.08 8.44
C THR A 237 12.65 -8.89 9.68
N GLY A 238 11.36 -8.85 10.10
CA GLY A 238 10.86 -9.66 11.20
C GLY A 238 11.31 -9.21 12.60
N TYR A 239 11.51 -7.92 12.82
CA TYR A 239 11.86 -7.36 14.13
C TYR A 239 10.69 -6.62 14.76
N ASP A 240 10.48 -6.82 16.07
CA ASP A 240 9.51 -6.05 16.86
C ASP A 240 9.90 -4.57 16.99
N ASP A 241 8.93 -3.73 17.38
CA ASP A 241 9.12 -2.28 17.49
C ASP A 241 10.25 -1.89 18.45
N SER A 242 10.40 -2.60 19.56
CA SER A 242 11.42 -2.31 20.56
C SER A 242 12.83 -2.58 20.03
N THR A 243 13.00 -3.65 19.30
CA THR A 243 14.27 -4.00 18.63
C THR A 243 14.58 -3.04 17.49
N ARG A 244 13.60 -2.65 16.68
CA ARG A 244 13.79 -1.67 15.61
C ARG A 244 14.21 -0.32 16.14
N LEU A 245 13.56 0.15 17.22
CA LEU A 245 13.93 1.39 17.91
C LEU A 245 15.36 1.31 18.46
N ARG A 246 15.75 0.17 19.05
CA ARG A 246 17.10 -0.05 19.57
C ARG A 246 18.15 -0.03 18.46
N LEU A 247 17.91 -0.72 17.35
CA LEU A 247 18.82 -0.74 16.19
C LEU A 247 19.02 0.68 15.63
N PHE A 248 17.94 1.46 15.56
CA PHE A 248 18.01 2.86 15.13
C PHE A 248 18.85 3.71 16.10
N ARG A 249 18.63 3.63 17.40
CA ARG A 249 19.41 4.36 18.41
C ARG A 249 20.90 4.03 18.40
N LEU A 250 21.24 2.78 18.09
CA LEU A 250 22.63 2.33 17.96
C LEU A 250 23.26 2.70 16.60
N GLY A 251 22.54 3.37 15.70
CA GLY A 251 23.03 3.70 14.36
C GLY A 251 23.19 2.46 13.44
N GLN A 252 22.57 1.34 13.80
CA GLN A 252 22.58 0.10 13.03
C GLN A 252 21.44 0.04 12.01
N ALA A 253 20.51 1.00 12.06
CA ALA A 253 19.46 1.22 11.08
C ALA A 253 19.40 2.70 10.71
N ASP A 254 19.18 2.98 9.43
CA ASP A 254 18.99 4.33 8.89
C ASP A 254 17.52 4.70 8.74
N VAL A 255 16.71 3.70 8.41
CA VAL A 255 15.26 3.83 8.30
C VAL A 255 14.61 2.66 9.04
N ALA A 256 13.67 2.95 9.93
CA ALA A 256 12.87 1.95 10.62
C ALA A 256 11.38 2.29 10.58
N SER A 257 10.52 1.30 10.27
CA SER A 257 9.09 1.44 10.51
C SER A 257 8.80 1.23 11.99
N ILE A 258 7.85 1.98 12.55
CA ILE A 258 7.38 1.80 13.93
C ILE A 258 5.86 1.86 13.92
N GLU A 259 5.20 0.81 14.41
CA GLU A 259 3.73 0.73 14.50
C GLU A 259 3.24 1.08 15.91
N ASP A 260 3.95 0.61 16.94
CA ASP A 260 3.63 0.90 18.35
C ASP A 260 4.91 1.27 19.11
N MET A 261 5.02 2.51 19.48
CA MET A 261 6.13 3.03 20.30
C MET A 261 5.77 3.21 21.78
N GLY A 262 4.64 2.65 22.20
CA GLY A 262 4.11 2.73 23.56
C GLY A 262 3.67 4.13 23.97
N ASN A 263 4.57 5.10 23.98
CA ASN A 263 4.27 6.50 24.28
C ASN A 263 4.79 7.41 23.17
N TYR A 264 3.91 7.73 22.21
CA TYR A 264 4.23 8.58 21.06
C TYR A 264 4.77 9.96 21.49
N ALA A 265 4.16 10.58 22.49
CA ALA A 265 4.58 11.92 22.93
C ALA A 265 5.99 11.92 23.55
N ALA A 266 6.36 10.87 24.27
CA ALA A 266 7.72 10.71 24.81
C ALA A 266 8.72 10.43 23.68
N ALA A 267 8.40 9.50 22.77
CA ALA A 267 9.23 9.19 21.61
C ALA A 267 9.46 10.43 20.72
N ARG A 268 8.43 11.23 20.50
CA ARG A 268 8.53 12.49 19.74
C ARG A 268 9.45 13.51 20.36
N ARG A 269 9.41 13.66 21.70
CA ARG A 269 10.34 14.56 22.41
C ARG A 269 11.78 14.07 22.34
N GLU A 270 12.00 12.77 22.49
CA GLU A 270 13.33 12.16 22.47
C GLU A 270 13.96 12.18 21.07
N LEU A 271 13.22 11.73 20.07
CA LEU A 271 13.75 11.49 18.74
C LEU A 271 13.65 12.73 17.82
N GLY A 272 12.84 13.71 18.20
CA GLY A 272 12.71 14.98 17.48
C GLY A 272 12.38 14.78 15.99
N THR A 273 13.21 15.39 15.15
CA THR A 273 13.04 15.33 13.67
C THR A 273 13.36 13.96 13.06
N ALA A 274 14.01 13.07 13.80
CA ALA A 274 14.25 11.71 13.34
C ALA A 274 12.95 10.86 13.32
N LEU A 275 11.98 11.19 14.17
CA LEU A 275 10.65 10.59 14.11
C LEU A 275 9.79 11.34 13.09
N ARG A 276 9.64 10.75 11.91
CA ARG A 276 8.76 11.23 10.84
C ARG A 276 7.38 10.64 11.06
N SER A 277 6.39 11.50 11.09
CA SER A 277 4.98 11.11 11.23
C SER A 277 4.18 11.82 10.16
N SER A 278 3.60 11.07 9.25
CA SER A 278 2.80 11.61 8.15
C SER A 278 1.41 10.98 8.13
N PRO A 279 0.37 11.74 7.75
CA PRO A 279 -0.91 11.15 7.45
C PRO A 279 -0.75 10.02 6.42
N GLU A 280 -1.42 8.92 6.65
CA GLU A 280 -1.45 7.78 5.74
C GLU A 280 -2.83 7.65 5.11
N CYS A 281 -2.90 7.25 3.85
CA CYS A 281 -4.18 6.95 3.20
C CYS A 281 -4.72 5.61 3.74
N ALA A 282 -5.09 5.64 5.01
CA ALA A 282 -5.57 4.51 5.78
C ALA A 282 -6.71 4.91 6.72
N LEU A 283 -7.63 3.99 6.95
CA LEU A 283 -8.80 4.14 7.80
C LEU A 283 -8.87 2.99 8.80
N GLY A 284 -8.99 3.32 10.07
CA GLY A 284 -9.39 2.38 11.11
C GLY A 284 -10.84 2.59 11.53
N ALA A 285 -11.60 1.51 11.63
CA ALA A 285 -13.03 1.54 11.90
C ALA A 285 -13.51 0.28 12.65
N ILE A 286 -14.75 0.30 13.12
CA ILE A 286 -15.50 -0.90 13.45
C ILE A 286 -16.38 -1.24 12.25
N GLY A 287 -16.17 -2.39 11.63
CA GLY A 287 -17.04 -2.92 10.60
C GLY A 287 -18.26 -3.60 11.22
N ILE A 288 -19.39 -3.53 10.53
CA ILE A 288 -20.67 -4.07 10.99
C ILE A 288 -21.17 -5.09 9.97
N ASN A 289 -21.56 -6.27 10.43
CA ASN A 289 -22.27 -7.21 9.59
C ASN A 289 -23.75 -6.78 9.50
N VAL A 290 -24.05 -5.98 8.48
CA VAL A 290 -25.41 -5.40 8.35
C VAL A 290 -26.49 -6.39 7.93
N ALA A 291 -26.13 -7.62 7.60
CA ALA A 291 -27.08 -8.69 7.30
C ALA A 291 -27.57 -9.43 8.56
N ARG A 292 -26.97 -9.19 9.73
CA ARG A 292 -27.37 -9.85 11.00
C ARG A 292 -28.31 -8.96 11.80
N ALA A 293 -29.48 -9.48 12.15
CA ALA A 293 -30.37 -8.80 13.08
C ALA A 293 -29.75 -8.73 14.49
N PRO A 294 -29.91 -7.62 15.22
CA PRO A 294 -30.66 -6.40 14.85
C PRO A 294 -29.81 -5.34 14.11
N LEU A 295 -28.58 -5.66 13.69
CA LEU A 295 -27.65 -4.74 13.01
C LEU A 295 -28.08 -4.42 11.57
N ASP A 296 -29.13 -5.06 11.06
CA ASP A 296 -29.83 -4.70 9.81
C ASP A 296 -30.52 -3.32 9.91
N LYS A 297 -30.79 -2.82 11.14
CA LYS A 297 -31.44 -1.52 11.40
C LYS A 297 -30.43 -0.37 11.34
N PRO A 298 -30.55 0.58 10.39
CA PRO A 298 -29.61 1.72 10.28
C PRO A 298 -29.56 2.58 11.55
N ASP A 299 -30.69 2.78 12.22
CA ASP A 299 -30.76 3.61 13.43
C ASP A 299 -29.96 3.00 14.60
N LEU A 300 -29.92 1.67 14.72
CA LEU A 300 -29.07 1.00 15.70
C LEU A 300 -27.60 1.23 15.37
N ARG A 301 -27.20 1.10 14.10
CA ARG A 301 -25.81 1.31 13.67
C ARG A 301 -25.39 2.76 13.90
N ARG A 302 -26.30 3.70 13.64
CA ARG A 302 -26.08 5.13 13.95
C ARG A 302 -25.92 5.34 15.46
N ALA A 303 -26.74 4.72 16.30
CA ALA A 303 -26.62 4.81 17.75
C ALA A 303 -25.25 4.35 18.26
N LEU A 304 -24.76 3.21 17.75
CA LEU A 304 -23.42 2.70 18.07
C LEU A 304 -22.32 3.71 17.67
N SER A 305 -22.45 4.34 16.51
CA SER A 305 -21.48 5.36 16.04
C SER A 305 -21.49 6.61 16.92
N LEU A 306 -22.68 7.12 17.28
CA LEU A 306 -22.88 8.32 18.13
C LEU A 306 -22.24 8.15 19.51
N ALA A 307 -22.31 6.95 20.07
CA ALA A 307 -21.81 6.67 21.41
C ALA A 307 -20.27 6.55 21.49
N VAL A 308 -19.56 6.50 20.37
CA VAL A 308 -18.09 6.46 20.38
C VAL A 308 -17.52 7.87 20.53
N ASP A 309 -16.78 8.11 21.60
CA ASP A 309 -15.94 9.29 21.77
C ASP A 309 -14.58 9.07 21.10
N ARG A 310 -14.47 9.55 19.87
CA ARG A 310 -13.27 9.34 19.04
C ARG A 310 -12.05 10.11 19.57
N ASP A 311 -12.24 11.27 20.18
CA ASP A 311 -11.16 12.08 20.75
C ASP A 311 -10.52 11.35 21.94
N VAL A 312 -11.34 10.79 22.83
CA VAL A 312 -10.87 9.96 23.94
C VAL A 312 -10.20 8.68 23.40
N LEU A 313 -10.84 8.00 22.45
CA LEU A 313 -10.35 6.73 21.91
C LEU A 313 -8.99 6.90 21.23
N VAL A 314 -8.85 7.88 20.38
CA VAL A 314 -7.63 8.13 19.59
C VAL A 314 -6.56 8.80 20.44
N GLY A 315 -6.91 9.87 21.13
CA GLY A 315 -5.94 10.69 21.87
C GLY A 315 -5.45 10.07 23.18
N LYS A 316 -6.35 9.38 23.93
CA LYS A 316 -6.02 8.85 25.28
C LYS A 316 -5.83 7.34 25.30
N VAL A 317 -6.58 6.59 24.49
CA VAL A 317 -6.53 5.12 24.52
C VAL A 317 -5.47 4.60 23.56
N ARG A 318 -5.47 5.05 22.30
CA ARG A 318 -4.46 4.67 21.30
C ARG A 318 -3.15 5.44 21.51
N GLY A 319 -3.22 6.76 21.51
CA GLY A 319 -2.07 7.63 21.81
C GLY A 319 -0.93 7.56 20.80
N LEU A 320 -1.22 7.20 19.54
CA LEU A 320 -0.23 6.98 18.48
C LEU A 320 -0.10 8.19 17.51
N GLY A 321 -0.73 9.33 17.85
CA GLY A 321 -0.67 10.55 17.04
C GLY A 321 -1.60 10.56 15.83
N GLU A 322 -2.49 9.61 15.75
CA GLU A 322 -3.56 9.53 14.73
C GLU A 322 -4.61 10.62 14.96
N GLN A 323 -5.46 10.84 13.95
CA GLN A 323 -6.55 11.82 14.03
C GLN A 323 -7.90 11.12 14.21
N PRO A 324 -8.78 11.60 15.11
CA PRO A 324 -10.18 11.19 15.15
C PRO A 324 -10.83 11.40 13.80
N TRP A 325 -11.57 10.38 13.32
CA TRP A 325 -12.06 10.41 11.95
C TRP A 325 -13.55 10.08 11.85
N TYR A 326 -14.24 10.75 10.92
CA TYR A 326 -15.71 10.73 10.80
C TYR A 326 -16.18 10.43 9.38
N SER A 327 -15.27 10.22 8.41
CA SER A 327 -15.59 9.84 7.03
C SER A 327 -15.22 8.38 6.77
N VAL A 328 -15.85 7.78 5.77
CA VAL A 328 -15.51 6.43 5.26
C VAL A 328 -14.31 6.45 4.33
N LEU A 329 -13.87 7.61 3.90
CA LEU A 329 -12.64 7.82 3.15
C LEU A 329 -11.57 8.47 4.03
N PRO A 330 -10.32 8.02 3.98
CA PRO A 330 -9.21 8.67 4.70
C PRO A 330 -8.81 9.99 4.02
N PRO A 331 -8.06 10.85 4.73
CA PRO A 331 -7.47 12.05 4.13
C PRO A 331 -6.34 11.69 3.17
N GLY A 332 -5.91 12.66 2.35
CA GLY A 332 -4.72 12.54 1.50
C GLY A 332 -4.97 11.88 0.14
N ILE A 333 -6.22 11.73 -0.30
CA ILE A 333 -6.55 11.30 -1.66
C ILE A 333 -6.39 12.50 -2.60
N PRO A 334 -5.44 12.48 -3.55
CA PRO A 334 -5.18 13.62 -4.43
C PRO A 334 -6.39 13.98 -5.29
N GLY A 335 -6.76 15.27 -5.31
CA GLY A 335 -7.85 15.77 -6.13
C GLY A 335 -9.26 15.39 -5.64
N TYR A 336 -9.38 14.63 -4.55
CA TYR A 336 -10.71 14.38 -3.96
C TYR A 336 -11.23 15.64 -3.27
N PRO A 337 -12.52 16.00 -3.46
CA PRO A 337 -13.11 17.16 -2.79
C PRO A 337 -13.12 16.99 -1.27
N ALA A 338 -13.49 18.05 -0.54
CA ALA A 338 -13.57 18.00 0.91
C ALA A 338 -14.41 16.81 1.37
N LEU A 339 -13.80 15.95 2.21
CA LEU A 339 -14.42 14.74 2.72
C LEU A 339 -15.67 15.06 3.52
N ARG A 340 -16.73 14.31 3.31
CA ARG A 340 -17.95 14.39 4.10
C ARG A 340 -17.67 13.82 5.49
N LYS A 341 -18.21 14.47 6.51
CA LYS A 341 -18.20 13.95 7.88
C LYS A 341 -19.59 13.49 8.23
N SER A 342 -19.71 12.49 9.11
CA SER A 342 -21.00 12.13 9.68
C SER A 342 -21.64 13.38 10.31
N GLY A 343 -22.94 13.55 10.17
CA GLY A 343 -23.67 14.74 10.66
C GLY A 343 -23.57 14.97 12.17
N ASP A 344 -22.98 14.00 12.88
CA ASP A 344 -22.81 14.03 14.34
C ASP A 344 -21.45 14.62 14.78
N SER A 345 -20.58 14.96 13.82
CA SER A 345 -19.31 15.63 14.12
C SER A 345 -19.59 17.06 14.64
N GLY A 346 -19.15 17.34 15.85
CA GLY A 346 -19.40 18.64 16.52
C GLY A 346 -20.58 18.66 17.50
N THR A 347 -21.40 17.60 17.57
CA THR A 347 -22.46 17.47 18.58
C THR A 347 -21.89 17.20 19.97
N ALA A 348 -22.43 17.86 21.00
CA ALA A 348 -22.01 17.67 22.38
C ALA A 348 -22.17 16.20 22.84
N ALA A 349 -21.21 15.69 23.58
CA ALA A 349 -21.17 14.29 24.02
C ALA A 349 -22.44 13.84 24.75
N ALA A 350 -22.99 14.65 25.66
CA ALA A 350 -24.23 14.35 26.38
C ALA A 350 -25.41 14.17 25.43
N GLN A 351 -25.53 15.02 24.40
CA GLN A 351 -26.60 14.95 23.41
C GLN A 351 -26.44 13.72 22.52
N ARG A 352 -25.21 13.39 22.09
CA ARG A 352 -24.93 12.15 21.32
C ARG A 352 -25.37 10.91 22.08
N ILE A 353 -25.01 10.82 23.38
CA ILE A 353 -25.38 9.66 24.22
C ILE A 353 -26.89 9.58 24.46
N ALA A 354 -27.57 10.72 24.68
CA ALA A 354 -29.04 10.74 24.84
C ALA A 354 -29.74 10.25 23.55
N THR A 355 -29.34 10.76 22.40
CA THR A 355 -29.85 10.32 21.08
C THR A 355 -29.55 8.83 20.84
N ALA A 356 -28.34 8.39 21.11
CA ALA A 356 -27.93 6.98 20.93
C ALA A 356 -28.78 6.04 21.79
N ARG A 357 -29.02 6.37 23.06
CA ARG A 357 -29.88 5.58 23.97
C ARG A 357 -31.30 5.43 23.44
N GLU A 358 -31.87 6.53 22.94
CA GLU A 358 -33.23 6.50 22.38
C GLU A 358 -33.31 5.65 21.12
N LEU A 359 -32.33 5.77 20.20
CA LEU A 359 -32.26 4.94 19.00
C LEU A 359 -32.08 3.44 19.30
N VAL A 360 -31.28 3.08 20.33
CA VAL A 360 -31.16 1.69 20.78
C VAL A 360 -32.50 1.22 21.30
N ARG A 361 -33.19 2.01 22.18
CA ARG A 361 -34.49 1.64 22.74
C ARG A 361 -35.56 1.44 21.64
N GLN A 362 -35.60 2.30 20.63
CA GLN A 362 -36.48 2.17 19.47
C GLN A 362 -36.16 0.94 18.62
N SER A 363 -34.88 0.60 18.51
CA SER A 363 -34.43 -0.50 17.67
C SER A 363 -34.65 -1.89 18.33
N VAL A 364 -34.38 -2.04 19.63
CA VAL A 364 -34.37 -3.35 20.31
C VAL A 364 -35.20 -3.41 21.61
N GLY A 365 -35.92 -2.33 21.92
CA GLY A 365 -36.71 -2.24 23.17
C GLY A 365 -35.84 -1.87 24.38
N SER A 366 -36.33 -2.21 25.57
CA SER A 366 -35.66 -1.88 26.84
C SER A 366 -34.63 -2.93 27.27
N SER A 367 -34.53 -4.08 26.60
CA SER A 367 -33.58 -5.12 26.91
C SER A 367 -32.16 -4.70 26.55
N ARG A 368 -31.17 -5.15 27.36
CA ARG A 368 -29.77 -4.94 27.03
C ARG A 368 -29.37 -5.74 25.78
N LEU A 369 -28.76 -5.09 24.84
CA LEU A 369 -28.26 -5.73 23.62
C LEU A 369 -26.84 -6.26 23.84
N ARG A 370 -26.61 -7.52 23.50
CA ARG A 370 -25.26 -8.11 23.48
C ARG A 370 -24.77 -8.22 22.05
N LEU A 371 -23.54 -7.74 21.80
CA LEU A 371 -22.87 -7.81 20.50
C LEU A 371 -21.45 -8.34 20.69
N GLY A 372 -20.99 -9.20 19.76
CA GLY A 372 -19.61 -9.67 19.71
C GLY A 372 -18.75 -8.86 18.74
N ILE A 373 -17.53 -8.50 19.12
CA ILE A 373 -16.54 -7.91 18.21
C ILE A 373 -15.33 -8.81 18.00
N GLY A 374 -15.15 -9.28 16.76
CA GLY A 374 -13.94 -10.01 16.34
C GLY A 374 -12.80 -9.06 16.02
N PHE A 375 -11.59 -9.38 16.48
CA PHE A 375 -10.40 -8.59 16.15
C PHE A 375 -9.11 -9.43 16.25
N PRO A 376 -8.04 -9.07 15.46
CA PRO A 376 -6.74 -9.72 15.60
C PRO A 376 -6.18 -9.50 17.02
N THR A 377 -5.68 -10.58 17.62
CA THR A 377 -5.10 -10.53 18.98
C THR A 377 -3.96 -9.53 19.03
N SER A 378 -4.15 -8.44 19.78
CA SER A 378 -3.15 -7.43 20.05
C SER A 378 -3.46 -6.67 21.35
N PRO A 379 -2.44 -6.24 22.11
CA PRO A 379 -2.65 -5.44 23.33
C PRO A 379 -3.41 -4.14 23.03
N THR A 380 -3.03 -3.42 21.99
CA THR A 380 -3.66 -2.17 21.55
C THR A 380 -5.10 -2.37 21.13
N GLY A 381 -5.41 -3.43 20.35
CA GLY A 381 -6.79 -3.78 19.96
C GLY A 381 -7.66 -4.09 21.19
N ARG A 382 -7.17 -4.90 22.13
CA ARG A 382 -7.89 -5.23 23.35
C ARG A 382 -8.21 -3.97 24.18
N LYS A 383 -7.22 -3.10 24.39
CA LYS A 383 -7.38 -1.83 25.12
C LYS A 383 -8.43 -0.92 24.47
N MET A 384 -8.40 -0.82 23.17
CA MET A 384 -9.32 -0.02 22.38
C MET A 384 -10.77 -0.54 22.51
N TYR A 385 -11.02 -1.85 22.34
CA TYR A 385 -12.37 -2.38 22.40
C TYR A 385 -12.93 -2.46 23.82
N LEU A 386 -12.09 -2.53 24.87
CA LEU A 386 -12.52 -2.31 26.24
C LEU A 386 -13.04 -0.88 26.46
N ALA A 387 -12.38 0.12 25.86
CA ALA A 387 -12.86 1.50 25.92
C ALA A 387 -14.19 1.68 25.16
N VAL A 388 -14.34 1.06 23.97
CA VAL A 388 -15.60 1.07 23.23
C VAL A 388 -16.71 0.40 24.05
N ALA A 389 -16.45 -0.74 24.69
CA ALA A 389 -17.42 -1.41 25.57
C ALA A 389 -17.89 -0.49 26.71
N ALA A 390 -16.97 0.24 27.33
CA ALA A 390 -17.32 1.22 28.36
C ALA A 390 -18.18 2.38 27.81
N MET A 391 -17.91 2.84 26.58
CA MET A 391 -18.68 3.90 25.91
C MET A 391 -20.10 3.44 25.52
N TRP A 392 -20.30 2.14 25.18
CA TRP A 392 -21.61 1.61 24.78
C TRP A 392 -22.47 1.15 25.95
N LYS A 393 -21.89 0.90 27.14
CA LYS A 393 -22.63 0.49 28.32
C LYS A 393 -23.75 1.49 28.73
N PRO A 394 -23.55 2.82 28.70
CA PRO A 394 -24.60 3.80 29.00
C PRO A 394 -25.79 3.82 28.05
N ILE A 395 -25.63 3.32 26.82
CA ILE A 395 -26.72 3.23 25.83
C ILE A 395 -27.41 1.87 25.81
N GLY A 396 -27.11 0.98 26.78
CA GLY A 396 -27.74 -0.33 26.92
C GLY A 396 -27.13 -1.44 26.06
N VAL A 397 -25.88 -1.26 25.58
CA VAL A 397 -25.18 -2.27 24.76
C VAL A 397 -23.99 -2.84 25.53
N ASP A 398 -23.96 -4.16 25.65
CA ASP A 398 -22.85 -4.95 26.20
C ASP A 398 -22.01 -5.52 25.05
N LEU A 399 -20.71 -5.24 25.03
CA LEU A 399 -19.77 -5.67 23.98
C LEU A 399 -18.90 -6.81 24.50
N GLU A 400 -19.00 -7.96 23.84
CA GLU A 400 -18.13 -9.12 24.08
C GLU A 400 -16.91 -9.05 23.15
N LEU A 401 -15.71 -9.19 23.74
CA LEU A 401 -14.45 -9.13 23.00
C LEU A 401 -14.01 -10.53 22.57
N LEU A 402 -13.86 -10.74 21.26
CA LEU A 402 -13.50 -11.99 20.62
C LEU A 402 -12.13 -11.87 19.92
N PRO A 403 -10.99 -11.94 20.66
CA PRO A 403 -9.67 -11.91 20.06
C PRO A 403 -9.40 -13.21 19.29
N LEU A 404 -8.91 -13.09 18.05
CA LEU A 404 -8.62 -14.21 17.15
C LEU A 404 -7.19 -14.10 16.62
N ASP A 405 -6.55 -15.23 16.31
CA ASP A 405 -5.33 -15.19 15.51
C ASP A 405 -5.63 -14.72 14.08
N GLY A 406 -4.61 -14.27 13.35
CA GLY A 406 -4.81 -13.61 12.05
C GLY A 406 -5.48 -14.52 11.01
N ARG A 407 -5.26 -15.85 11.04
CA ARG A 407 -5.88 -16.79 10.10
C ARG A 407 -7.34 -17.03 10.46
N ALA A 408 -7.63 -17.30 11.74
CA ALA A 408 -8.98 -17.46 12.24
C ALA A 408 -9.82 -16.20 12.02
N TYR A 409 -9.24 -15.03 12.25
CA TYR A 409 -9.87 -13.74 11.99
C TYR A 409 -10.24 -13.58 10.50
N SER A 410 -9.30 -13.78 9.58
CA SER A 410 -9.55 -13.69 8.15
C SER A 410 -10.63 -14.69 7.69
N ALA A 411 -10.60 -15.92 8.19
CA ALA A 411 -11.60 -16.93 7.87
C ALA A 411 -13.00 -16.56 8.40
N ALA A 412 -13.10 -16.02 9.63
CA ALA A 412 -14.36 -15.54 10.20
C ALA A 412 -14.94 -14.39 9.37
N LEU A 413 -14.11 -13.43 8.91
CA LEU A 413 -14.53 -12.34 8.03
C LEU A 413 -15.14 -12.87 6.72
N GLN A 414 -14.50 -13.84 6.10
CA GLN A 414 -14.99 -14.43 4.84
C GLN A 414 -16.33 -15.16 5.01
N ARG A 415 -16.51 -15.89 6.13
CA ARG A 415 -17.78 -16.59 6.42
C ARG A 415 -18.88 -15.66 6.90
N GLY A 416 -18.55 -14.51 7.50
CA GLY A 416 -19.52 -13.60 8.14
C GLY A 416 -19.91 -14.03 9.56
N ASP A 417 -19.02 -14.75 10.27
CA ASP A 417 -19.25 -15.29 11.61
C ASP A 417 -19.01 -14.26 12.73
N TYR A 418 -19.60 -13.05 12.60
CA TYR A 418 -19.42 -11.96 13.56
C TYR A 418 -20.59 -10.97 13.50
N ASP A 419 -20.79 -10.21 14.57
CA ASP A 419 -21.68 -9.06 14.61
C ASP A 419 -20.91 -7.80 14.18
N LEU A 420 -19.78 -7.58 14.84
CA LEU A 420 -18.86 -6.48 14.65
C LEU A 420 -17.44 -7.00 14.45
N PHE A 421 -16.61 -6.23 13.79
CA PHE A 421 -15.22 -6.60 13.57
C PHE A 421 -14.28 -5.39 13.48
N SER A 422 -13.01 -5.60 13.80
CA SER A 422 -11.97 -4.62 13.57
C SER A 422 -11.81 -4.40 12.08
N TYR A 423 -11.99 -3.19 11.60
CA TYR A 423 -11.81 -2.87 10.18
C TYR A 423 -10.61 -1.96 10.00
N ALA A 424 -9.74 -2.32 9.09
CA ALA A 424 -8.64 -1.47 8.63
C ALA A 424 -8.57 -1.53 7.09
N ALA A 425 -8.48 -0.39 6.47
CA ALA A 425 -8.26 -0.26 5.03
C ALA A 425 -7.13 0.72 4.78
N PHE A 426 -6.29 0.41 3.82
CA PHE A 426 -5.19 1.28 3.38
C PHE A 426 -5.04 1.20 1.86
N ALA A 427 -4.45 2.24 1.28
CA ALA A 427 -4.14 2.30 -0.13
C ALA A 427 -2.63 2.44 -0.35
N VAL A 428 -2.06 1.58 -1.19
CA VAL A 428 -0.65 1.69 -1.63
C VAL A 428 -0.46 2.98 -2.43
N VAL A 429 -1.40 3.25 -3.34
CA VAL A 429 -1.52 4.53 -4.05
C VAL A 429 -2.87 5.13 -3.68
N PRO A 430 -2.89 6.36 -3.12
CA PRO A 430 -4.12 6.99 -2.68
C PRO A 430 -5.14 7.19 -3.80
N SER A 431 -6.30 6.51 -3.70
CA SER A 431 -7.47 6.68 -4.56
C SER A 431 -8.75 6.37 -3.77
N ALA A 432 -9.85 7.06 -4.06
CA ALA A 432 -11.13 6.83 -3.42
C ALA A 432 -11.74 5.47 -3.79
N SER A 433 -11.48 4.96 -4.99
CA SER A 433 -11.91 3.64 -5.45
C SER A 433 -11.44 2.52 -4.51
N ASN A 434 -10.23 2.65 -3.93
CA ASN A 434 -9.65 1.68 -3.00
C ASN A 434 -10.49 1.43 -1.75
N PHE A 435 -11.35 2.37 -1.40
CA PHE A 435 -12.21 2.32 -0.21
C PHE A 435 -13.67 2.06 -0.59
N LEU A 436 -14.19 2.72 -1.61
CA LEU A 436 -15.62 2.65 -1.96
C LEU A 436 -16.00 1.35 -2.65
N LEU A 437 -15.16 0.81 -3.55
CA LEU A 437 -15.45 -0.43 -4.27
C LEU A 437 -15.58 -1.65 -3.36
N ARG A 438 -15.07 -1.58 -2.15
CA ARG A 438 -15.22 -2.62 -1.12
C ARG A 438 -16.65 -2.79 -0.62
N PHE A 439 -17.54 -1.80 -0.84
CA PHE A 439 -18.93 -1.82 -0.38
C PHE A 439 -19.92 -2.14 -1.50
N VAL A 440 -19.47 -2.31 -2.73
CA VAL A 440 -20.33 -2.78 -3.83
C VAL A 440 -20.89 -4.14 -3.47
N SER A 441 -22.19 -4.34 -3.71
CA SER A 441 -22.96 -5.49 -3.20
C SER A 441 -22.35 -6.86 -3.53
N ASP A 442 -21.73 -7.00 -4.70
CA ASP A 442 -21.14 -8.25 -5.19
C ASP A 442 -19.60 -8.26 -5.09
N SER A 443 -19.00 -7.28 -4.41
CA SER A 443 -17.56 -7.25 -4.18
C SER A 443 -17.14 -8.35 -3.21
N ALA A 444 -16.12 -9.12 -3.57
CA ALA A 444 -15.52 -10.12 -2.68
C ALA A 444 -14.88 -9.49 -1.42
N GLU A 445 -14.54 -8.19 -1.48
CA GLU A 445 -14.02 -7.42 -0.36
C GLU A 445 -15.12 -6.86 0.56
N ASN A 446 -16.41 -7.06 0.22
CA ASN A 446 -17.54 -6.57 1.01
C ASN A 446 -17.79 -7.43 2.25
N VAL A 447 -16.88 -7.32 3.21
CA VAL A 447 -17.00 -8.04 4.48
C VAL A 447 -18.13 -7.51 5.37
N THR A 448 -18.66 -6.32 5.13
CA THR A 448 -19.80 -5.76 5.87
C THR A 448 -21.16 -6.35 5.46
N ARG A 449 -21.21 -7.08 4.34
CA ARG A 449 -22.44 -7.60 3.74
C ARG A 449 -23.44 -6.49 3.36
N TYR A 450 -22.94 -5.26 3.17
CA TYR A 450 -23.74 -4.13 2.77
C TYR A 450 -24.31 -4.35 1.37
N ARG A 451 -25.61 -4.09 1.20
CA ARG A 451 -26.31 -4.18 -0.08
C ARG A 451 -27.19 -2.96 -0.26
N ASN A 452 -26.91 -2.16 -1.26
CA ASN A 452 -27.70 -0.97 -1.58
C ASN A 452 -27.60 -0.70 -3.08
N THR A 453 -28.70 -0.93 -3.80
CA THR A 453 -28.77 -0.75 -5.26
C THR A 453 -28.56 0.70 -5.71
N ALA A 454 -28.87 1.70 -4.86
CA ALA A 454 -28.59 3.09 -5.15
C ALA A 454 -27.09 3.37 -5.08
N PHE A 455 -26.40 2.82 -4.06
CA PHE A 455 -24.95 2.89 -3.93
C PHE A 455 -24.27 2.24 -5.13
N ASP A 456 -24.64 1.01 -5.48
CA ASP A 456 -24.04 0.27 -6.61
C ASP A 456 -24.20 1.04 -7.92
N ARG A 457 -25.38 1.64 -8.15
CA ARG A 457 -25.66 2.44 -9.34
C ARG A 457 -24.79 3.69 -9.40
N VAL A 458 -24.68 4.42 -8.30
CA VAL A 458 -23.86 5.63 -8.22
C VAL A 458 -22.38 5.31 -8.45
N VAL A 459 -21.86 4.28 -7.80
CA VAL A 459 -20.47 3.84 -8.00
C VAL A 459 -20.23 3.39 -9.43
N THR A 460 -21.12 2.58 -10.01
CA THR A 460 -20.99 2.12 -11.41
C THR A 460 -21.00 3.29 -12.40
N ALA A 461 -21.85 4.30 -12.16
CA ALA A 461 -21.88 5.51 -12.99
C ALA A 461 -20.61 6.35 -12.83
N ALA A 462 -20.09 6.47 -11.61
CA ALA A 462 -18.83 7.18 -11.33
C ALA A 462 -17.63 6.51 -12.01
N GLU A 463 -17.54 5.18 -11.95
CA GLU A 463 -16.47 4.40 -12.61
C GLU A 463 -16.38 4.65 -14.13
N ARG A 464 -17.49 5.00 -14.78
CA ARG A 464 -17.58 5.24 -16.23
C ARG A 464 -17.30 6.68 -16.64
N GLN A 465 -16.95 7.55 -15.70
CA GLN A 465 -16.66 8.96 -16.03
C GLN A 465 -15.32 9.10 -16.76
N LEU A 466 -15.28 10.06 -17.70
CA LEU A 466 -14.09 10.35 -18.52
C LEU A 466 -13.10 11.30 -17.84
N THR A 467 -13.47 11.89 -16.72
CA THR A 467 -12.60 12.77 -15.94
C THR A 467 -12.56 12.37 -14.46
N LEU A 468 -11.41 12.56 -13.83
CA LEU A 468 -11.26 12.27 -12.39
C LEU A 468 -12.20 13.13 -11.53
N ALA A 469 -12.43 14.40 -11.91
CA ALA A 469 -13.32 15.30 -11.20
C ALA A 469 -14.77 14.81 -11.22
N ALA A 470 -15.28 14.36 -12.39
CA ALA A 470 -16.63 13.81 -12.50
C ALA A 470 -16.76 12.47 -11.76
N ARG A 471 -15.73 11.59 -11.83
CA ARG A 471 -15.67 10.35 -11.05
C ARG A 471 -15.76 10.64 -9.56
N TYR A 472 -14.97 11.58 -9.04
CA TYR A 472 -14.94 11.93 -7.63
C TYR A 472 -16.22 12.65 -7.15
N ALA A 473 -16.91 13.38 -8.03
CA ALA A 473 -18.24 13.91 -7.71
C ALA A 473 -19.24 12.77 -7.43
N GLY A 474 -19.28 11.75 -8.30
CA GLY A 474 -20.10 10.55 -8.08
C GLY A 474 -19.69 9.78 -6.82
N TYR A 475 -18.41 9.64 -6.55
CA TYR A 475 -17.93 9.01 -5.33
C TYR A 475 -18.34 9.79 -4.06
N GLY A 476 -18.44 11.13 -4.13
CA GLY A 476 -18.98 11.93 -3.04
C GLY A 476 -20.45 11.62 -2.73
N GLU A 477 -21.25 11.25 -3.74
CA GLU A 477 -22.61 10.77 -3.52
C GLU A 477 -22.62 9.37 -2.87
N ALA A 478 -21.75 8.48 -3.33
CA ALA A 478 -21.57 7.15 -2.74
C ALA A 478 -21.10 7.24 -1.27
N GLU A 479 -20.15 8.12 -0.96
CA GLU A 479 -19.71 8.42 0.42
C GLU A 479 -20.87 8.84 1.32
N ALA A 480 -21.75 9.72 0.82
CA ALA A 480 -22.93 10.17 1.57
C ALA A 480 -23.89 9.03 1.90
N LEU A 481 -24.08 8.07 0.98
CA LEU A 481 -24.90 6.87 1.23
C LEU A 481 -24.30 6.01 2.33
N LEU A 482 -22.99 5.75 2.30
CA LEU A 482 -22.32 4.96 3.35
C LEU A 482 -22.37 5.63 4.73
N LEU A 483 -22.19 6.96 4.77
CA LEU A 483 -22.29 7.73 6.03
C LEU A 483 -23.71 7.70 6.62
N ARG A 484 -24.75 7.71 5.76
CA ARG A 484 -26.16 7.59 6.16
C ARG A 484 -26.47 6.17 6.67
N ASP A 485 -26.00 5.14 5.95
CA ASP A 485 -26.39 3.75 6.20
C ASP A 485 -25.50 3.06 7.24
N VAL A 486 -24.35 3.65 7.56
CA VAL A 486 -23.39 3.22 8.60
C VAL A 486 -23.04 1.72 8.53
N PRO A 487 -22.52 1.18 7.40
CA PRO A 487 -22.02 -0.18 7.37
C PRO A 487 -20.70 -0.34 8.15
N LEU A 488 -20.04 0.78 8.46
CA LEU A 488 -18.89 0.86 9.34
C LEU A 488 -18.92 2.14 10.18
N ILE A 489 -18.25 2.10 11.32
CA ILE A 489 -18.05 3.24 12.23
C ILE A 489 -16.60 3.70 12.08
N PRO A 490 -16.32 4.79 11.35
CA PRO A 490 -14.98 5.36 11.27
C PRO A 490 -14.48 5.78 12.66
N LEU A 491 -13.23 5.49 12.96
CA LEU A 491 -12.63 5.81 14.26
C LEU A 491 -11.45 6.76 14.15
N TRP A 492 -10.47 6.43 13.27
CA TRP A 492 -9.27 7.25 13.06
C TRP A 492 -8.81 7.20 11.59
N ALA A 493 -8.19 8.27 11.16
CA ALA A 493 -7.36 8.29 9.97
C ALA A 493 -5.95 7.80 10.32
N GLY A 494 -5.38 6.96 9.46
CA GLY A 494 -4.06 6.38 9.65
C GLY A 494 -2.94 7.42 9.72
N ASN A 495 -1.89 7.07 10.43
CA ASN A 495 -0.66 7.84 10.52
C ASN A 495 0.52 6.88 10.45
N SER A 496 1.44 7.15 9.55
CA SER A 496 2.66 6.36 9.38
C SER A 496 3.77 6.94 10.23
N HIS A 497 4.47 6.08 10.95
CA HIS A 497 5.65 6.46 11.73
C HIS A 497 6.89 5.80 11.16
N ARG A 498 7.89 6.63 10.86
CA ARG A 498 9.20 6.17 10.39
C ARG A 498 10.29 6.87 11.20
N LEU A 499 11.27 6.11 11.63
CA LEU A 499 12.54 6.67 12.11
C LEU A 499 13.45 6.84 10.90
N VAL A 500 13.98 8.04 10.71
CA VAL A 500 14.83 8.39 9.58
C VAL A 500 16.07 9.08 10.11
N ALA A 501 17.23 8.44 9.92
CA ALA A 501 18.51 8.96 10.39
C ALA A 501 18.88 10.28 9.70
N ARG A 502 19.55 11.18 10.42
CA ARG A 502 19.94 12.50 9.88
C ARG A 502 20.81 12.44 8.63
N ARG A 503 21.53 11.35 8.40
CA ARG A 503 22.34 11.15 7.19
C ARG A 503 21.51 10.81 5.95
N VAL A 504 20.25 10.37 6.11
CA VAL A 504 19.35 10.11 4.99
C VAL A 504 18.81 11.43 4.45
N ARG A 505 19.00 11.65 3.15
CA ARG A 505 18.51 12.82 2.40
C ARG A 505 17.46 12.38 1.38
N GLY A 506 16.62 13.31 0.93
CA GLY A 506 15.57 13.05 -0.07
C GLY A 506 14.31 12.39 0.51
N TRP A 507 14.22 12.21 1.82
CA TRP A 507 12.99 11.71 2.44
C TRP A 507 11.87 12.75 2.35
N VAL A 508 10.75 12.36 1.76
CA VAL A 508 9.53 13.18 1.64
C VAL A 508 8.40 12.44 2.35
N ASP A 509 7.72 13.12 3.29
CA ASP A 509 6.52 12.59 3.93
C ASP A 509 5.35 12.68 2.97
N HIS A 510 4.64 11.58 2.73
CA HIS A 510 3.48 11.53 1.83
C HIS A 510 2.49 10.45 2.29
N PRO A 511 1.20 10.52 1.89
CA PRO A 511 0.17 9.58 2.35
C PRO A 511 0.27 8.17 1.75
N GLY A 512 1.11 7.98 0.75
CA GLY A 512 1.41 6.65 0.19
C GLY A 512 2.29 5.84 1.13
N HIS A 513 2.21 4.52 0.99
CA HIS A 513 2.79 3.58 1.94
C HIS A 513 4.27 3.26 1.70
N SER A 514 4.80 3.54 0.50
CA SER A 514 6.15 3.13 0.07
C SER A 514 7.06 4.33 -0.14
N HIS A 515 8.21 4.32 0.54
CA HIS A 515 9.31 5.27 0.35
C HIS A 515 10.48 4.54 -0.32
N GLN A 516 10.55 4.60 -1.65
CA GLN A 516 11.54 3.88 -2.44
C GLN A 516 12.95 4.43 -2.21
N SER A 517 13.91 3.53 -2.04
CA SER A 517 15.31 3.87 -1.73
C SER A 517 16.02 4.61 -2.88
N ARG A 518 15.54 4.46 -4.11
CA ARG A 518 16.11 5.16 -5.29
C ARG A 518 16.04 6.68 -5.22
N TYR A 519 15.12 7.22 -4.41
CA TYR A 519 14.97 8.68 -4.22
C TYR A 519 15.76 9.21 -3.03
N LEU A 520 16.44 8.32 -2.31
CA LEU A 520 17.23 8.68 -1.13
C LEU A 520 18.72 8.79 -1.48
N SER A 521 19.43 9.58 -0.67
CA SER A 521 20.89 9.63 -0.67
C SER A 521 21.40 9.66 0.76
N LEU A 522 22.67 9.36 0.97
CA LEU A 522 23.31 9.43 2.27
C LEU A 522 24.29 10.59 2.30
N ALA A 523 24.16 11.46 3.32
CA ALA A 523 25.22 12.40 3.63
C ALA A 523 26.43 11.64 4.17
N GLY A 524 27.63 12.03 3.74
CA GLY A 524 28.89 11.49 4.22
C GLY A 524 29.14 11.81 5.69
#